data_a9ee899640dfa435ad3060b26fee4040
#
_entry.id   a9ee899640dfa435ad3060b26fee4040
#
_cell.length_a   1.000
_cell.length_b   1.000
_cell.length_c   1.000
_cell.angle_alpha   90.00
_cell.angle_beta   90.00
_cell.angle_gamma   90.00
#
_symmetry.space_group_name_H-M   'P 1'
#
loop_
_entity.id
_entity.type
_entity.pdbx_description
1 polymer ?
#
loop_
_entity_poly.entity_id
_entity_poly.type
_entity_poly.pdbx_seq_one_letter_code
_entity_poly.pdbx_strand_id
1 'polypeptide(L)'
;VPPALNNRAFLAAASDEMIRRTLQEGRKGTPMHSYLKRGLSEQQIDDLVSYVRSFEQQQAAAKLPHDEPVEPAISMESSYTLAETVENLKDAIVSQNFILIREDTLEHGLVEQAEADQTERILHFCNFKFLYEALQVDPRIGMFLPCRVTVTEIDGKVMVTTINPVYLGRLFNNDELYEYCVEMKEVYTAILEDATL
;
A
#
# COMPACT_ATOMS: atom_id res chain seq x y z
N VAL A 1 12.59 -8.48 -7.68
CA VAL A 1 12.47 -8.84 -6.24
C VAL A 1 11.88 -10.24 -6.21
N PRO A 2 12.42 -11.20 -5.46
CA PRO A 2 11.82 -12.52 -5.33
C PRO A 2 10.48 -12.40 -4.59
N PRO A 3 9.49 -13.27 -4.85
CA PRO A 3 8.26 -13.30 -4.08
C PRO A 3 8.55 -13.64 -2.62
N ALA A 4 7.79 -13.08 -1.70
CA ALA A 4 7.86 -13.48 -0.31
C ALA A 4 7.46 -14.97 -0.20
N LEU A 5 8.28 -15.78 0.45
CA LEU A 5 8.06 -17.23 0.54
C LEU A 5 6.83 -17.59 1.41
N ASN A 6 6.39 -16.67 2.25
CA ASN A 6 5.16 -16.80 3.05
C ASN A 6 3.92 -16.22 2.35
N ASN A 7 4.01 -15.83 1.08
CA ASN A 7 2.86 -15.31 0.34
C ASN A 7 1.87 -16.42 0.00
N ARG A 8 0.58 -16.29 0.37
CA ARG A 8 -0.48 -17.27 0.10
C ARG A 8 -0.61 -17.61 -1.39
N ALA A 9 -0.61 -16.60 -2.26
CA ALA A 9 -0.72 -16.82 -3.70
C ALA A 9 0.51 -17.56 -4.26
N PHE A 10 1.71 -17.26 -3.73
CA PHE A 10 2.92 -18.00 -4.08
C PHE A 10 2.82 -19.46 -3.62
N LEU A 11 2.48 -19.70 -2.36
CA LEU A 11 2.38 -21.05 -1.78
C LEU A 11 1.32 -21.90 -2.50
N ALA A 12 0.17 -21.30 -2.85
CA ALA A 12 -0.88 -21.98 -3.60
C ALA A 12 -0.47 -22.31 -5.04
N ALA A 13 0.34 -21.48 -5.70
CA ALA A 13 0.77 -21.68 -7.09
C ALA A 13 2.05 -22.51 -7.22
N ALA A 14 2.96 -22.44 -6.23
CA ALA A 14 4.24 -23.14 -6.28
C ALA A 14 4.08 -24.59 -5.83
N SER A 15 4.37 -25.56 -6.71
CA SER A 15 4.46 -26.97 -6.30
C SER A 15 5.75 -27.25 -5.51
N ASP A 16 5.76 -28.31 -4.69
CA ASP A 16 6.96 -28.78 -3.98
C ASP A 16 8.09 -29.06 -4.95
N GLU A 17 7.78 -29.65 -6.08
CA GLU A 17 8.74 -29.92 -7.16
C GLU A 17 9.34 -28.63 -7.73
N MET A 18 8.54 -27.59 -7.91
CA MET A 18 9.04 -26.29 -8.38
C MET A 18 9.99 -25.66 -7.35
N ILE A 19 9.64 -25.72 -6.06
CA ILE A 19 10.48 -25.19 -4.98
C ILE A 19 11.77 -25.98 -4.91
N ARG A 20 11.70 -27.32 -4.86
CA ARG A 20 12.83 -28.24 -4.84
C ARG A 20 13.79 -27.97 -6.00
N ARG A 21 13.29 -27.98 -7.22
CA ARG A 21 14.07 -27.74 -8.42
C ARG A 21 14.75 -26.38 -8.42
N THR A 22 14.05 -25.34 -7.94
CA THR A 22 14.63 -24.00 -7.80
C THR A 22 15.78 -23.98 -6.82
N LEU A 23 15.71 -24.72 -5.72
CA LEU A 23 16.80 -24.87 -4.74
C LEU A 23 17.97 -25.68 -5.31
N GLN A 24 17.67 -26.76 -6.01
CA GLN A 24 18.70 -27.65 -6.61
C GLN A 24 19.50 -26.96 -7.73
N GLU A 25 18.80 -26.36 -8.70
CA GLU A 25 19.40 -25.83 -9.93
C GLU A 25 19.75 -24.34 -9.82
N GLY A 26 19.05 -23.58 -8.97
CA GLY A 26 19.06 -22.11 -8.96
C GLY A 26 18.21 -21.54 -10.09
N ARG A 27 18.35 -20.24 -10.30
CA ARG A 27 17.69 -19.53 -11.42
C ARG A 27 18.71 -18.80 -12.27
N LYS A 28 18.81 -19.20 -13.53
CA LYS A 28 19.73 -18.62 -14.52
C LYS A 28 19.46 -17.10 -14.66
N GLY A 29 20.52 -16.29 -14.61
CA GLY A 29 20.41 -14.83 -14.73
C GLY A 29 19.94 -14.11 -13.47
N THR A 30 19.85 -14.79 -12.33
CA THR A 30 19.49 -14.21 -11.04
C THR A 30 20.55 -14.49 -9.97
N PRO A 31 20.55 -13.78 -8.82
CA PRO A 31 21.38 -14.11 -7.68
C PRO A 31 21.09 -15.47 -7.03
N MET A 32 20.01 -16.15 -7.43
CA MET A 32 19.61 -17.45 -6.92
C MET A 32 20.50 -18.54 -7.50
N HIS A 33 21.54 -18.94 -6.78
CA HIS A 33 22.45 -20.00 -7.18
C HIS A 33 21.94 -21.37 -6.73
N SER A 34 22.47 -22.45 -7.37
CA SER A 34 22.23 -23.83 -6.96
C SER A 34 22.76 -24.08 -5.54
N TYR A 35 21.90 -24.51 -4.63
CA TYR A 35 22.30 -24.87 -3.27
C TYR A 35 23.03 -26.22 -3.22
N LEU A 36 22.75 -27.17 -4.14
CA LEU A 36 23.53 -28.39 -4.27
C LEU A 36 24.98 -28.08 -4.60
N LYS A 37 25.24 -27.14 -5.53
CA LYS A 37 26.61 -26.68 -5.85
C LYS A 37 27.31 -25.95 -4.68
N ARG A 38 26.50 -25.45 -3.72
CA ARG A 38 27.02 -24.84 -2.47
C ARG A 38 27.25 -25.85 -1.34
N GLY A 39 26.97 -27.12 -1.59
CA GLY A 39 27.30 -28.22 -0.67
C GLY A 39 26.13 -28.69 0.20
N LEU A 40 24.86 -28.21 -0.05
CA LEU A 40 23.71 -28.80 0.60
C LEU A 40 23.42 -30.21 0.03
N SER A 41 23.02 -31.14 0.90
CA SER A 41 22.56 -32.46 0.50
C SER A 41 21.10 -32.42 0.00
N GLU A 42 20.66 -33.46 -0.72
CA GLU A 42 19.28 -33.63 -1.15
C GLU A 42 18.31 -33.59 0.06
N GLN A 43 18.70 -34.23 1.17
CA GLN A 43 17.91 -34.21 2.40
C GLN A 43 17.71 -32.78 2.93
N GLN A 44 18.75 -31.96 2.93
CA GLN A 44 18.64 -30.54 3.34
C GLN A 44 17.78 -29.73 2.39
N ILE A 45 17.76 -30.04 1.09
CA ILE A 45 16.83 -29.44 0.13
C ILE A 45 15.39 -29.82 0.49
N ASP A 46 15.11 -31.08 0.82
CA ASP A 46 13.79 -31.54 1.23
C ASP A 46 13.33 -30.89 2.55
N ASP A 47 14.24 -30.72 3.49
CA ASP A 47 13.98 -30.01 4.75
C ASP A 47 13.63 -28.53 4.47
N LEU A 48 14.29 -27.88 3.54
CA LEU A 48 13.98 -26.51 3.12
C LEU A 48 12.61 -26.40 2.43
N VAL A 49 12.24 -27.37 1.58
CA VAL A 49 10.91 -27.43 0.97
C VAL A 49 9.84 -27.56 2.06
N SER A 50 10.04 -28.46 3.01
CA SER A 50 9.14 -28.68 4.14
C SER A 50 9.03 -27.42 5.01
N TYR A 51 10.13 -26.71 5.22
CA TYR A 51 10.13 -25.46 5.97
C TYR A 51 9.33 -24.37 5.25
N VAL A 52 9.49 -24.19 3.93
CA VAL A 52 8.69 -23.24 3.14
C VAL A 52 7.19 -23.63 3.22
N ARG A 53 6.85 -24.91 3.16
CA ARG A 53 5.46 -25.38 3.32
C ARG A 53 4.89 -25.14 4.71
N SER A 54 5.73 -25.15 5.74
CA SER A 54 5.27 -24.88 7.11
C SER A 54 4.66 -23.48 7.26
N PHE A 55 5.01 -22.54 6.39
CA PHE A 55 4.39 -21.20 6.34
C PHE A 55 2.88 -21.25 6.03
N GLU A 56 2.40 -22.25 5.27
CA GLU A 56 0.95 -22.45 5.06
C GLU A 56 0.23 -22.76 6.37
N GLN A 57 0.82 -23.61 7.21
CA GLN A 57 0.24 -23.98 8.49
C GLN A 57 0.30 -22.83 9.50
N GLN A 58 1.38 -22.07 9.51
CA GLN A 58 1.54 -20.89 10.35
C GLN A 58 0.51 -19.80 9.98
N GLN A 59 0.24 -19.63 8.70
CA GLN A 59 -0.79 -18.70 8.21
C GLN A 59 -2.21 -19.20 8.49
N ALA A 60 -2.44 -20.50 8.48
CA ALA A 60 -3.74 -21.09 8.84
C ALA A 60 -4.03 -20.99 10.36
N ALA A 61 -2.98 -21.02 11.19
CA ALA A 61 -3.09 -20.89 12.64
C ALA A 61 -3.16 -19.41 13.10
N ALA A 62 -2.53 -18.51 12.38
CA ALA A 62 -2.69 -17.08 12.57
C ALA A 62 -3.95 -16.64 11.78
N LYS A 63 -5.03 -16.30 12.47
CA LYS A 63 -6.03 -15.38 11.89
C LYS A 63 -5.26 -14.10 11.55
N LEU A 64 -4.74 -14.02 10.32
CA LEU A 64 -4.14 -12.79 9.87
C LEU A 64 -5.23 -11.72 9.91
N PRO A 65 -4.93 -10.50 10.37
CA PRO A 65 -5.88 -9.38 10.30
C PRO A 65 -6.32 -9.07 8.86
N HIS A 66 -5.84 -9.86 7.90
CA HIS A 66 -6.04 -9.72 6.45
C HIS A 66 -7.31 -10.38 5.88
N ASP A 67 -8.04 -11.19 6.67
CA ASP A 67 -9.21 -11.93 6.18
C ASP A 67 -10.52 -11.12 6.20
N GLU A 68 -10.57 -10.00 6.92
CA GLU A 68 -11.74 -9.12 6.87
C GLU A 68 -11.72 -8.25 5.61
N PRO A 69 -12.86 -8.07 4.93
CA PRO A 69 -12.92 -7.18 3.78
C PRO A 69 -12.52 -5.76 4.20
N VAL A 70 -11.61 -5.16 3.47
CA VAL A 70 -11.16 -3.78 3.67
C VAL A 70 -11.53 -2.99 2.42
N GLU A 71 -12.26 -1.91 2.64
CA GLU A 71 -12.59 -0.98 1.56
C GLU A 71 -11.31 -0.36 0.98
N PRO A 72 -11.21 -0.25 -0.35
CA PRO A 72 -10.02 0.29 -1.01
C PRO A 72 -9.82 1.79 -0.78
N ALA A 73 -10.88 2.52 -0.43
CA ALA A 73 -10.87 3.95 -0.19
C ALA A 73 -11.48 4.30 1.18
N ILE A 74 -11.08 5.43 1.73
CA ILE A 74 -11.72 6.12 2.83
C ILE A 74 -12.41 7.33 2.22
N SER A 75 -13.73 7.46 2.43
CA SER A 75 -14.54 8.56 1.89
C SER A 75 -15.43 9.15 2.97
N MET A 76 -15.54 10.49 3.01
CA MET A 76 -16.39 11.22 3.93
C MET A 76 -17.13 12.33 3.19
N GLU A 77 -18.41 12.54 3.52
CA GLU A 77 -19.19 13.67 3.03
C GLU A 77 -18.86 14.89 3.90
N SER A 78 -18.55 16.03 3.27
CA SER A 78 -18.27 17.27 3.98
C SER A 78 -19.54 18.08 4.22
N SER A 79 -19.60 18.71 5.38
CA SER A 79 -20.65 19.66 5.74
C SER A 79 -20.42 21.06 5.16
N TYR A 80 -19.27 21.29 4.53
CA TYR A 80 -18.82 22.57 3.99
C TYR A 80 -18.91 22.62 2.47
N THR A 81 -18.77 23.80 1.91
CA THR A 81 -18.57 23.96 0.45
C THR A 81 -17.25 23.36 -0.01
N LEU A 82 -17.13 23.06 -1.30
CA LEU A 82 -15.88 22.52 -1.86
C LEU A 82 -14.67 23.40 -1.51
N ALA A 83 -14.80 24.72 -1.65
CA ALA A 83 -13.71 25.65 -1.36
C ALA A 83 -13.29 25.63 0.14
N GLU A 84 -14.26 25.65 1.04
CA GLU A 84 -14.01 25.56 2.49
C GLU A 84 -13.42 24.20 2.86
N THR A 85 -13.93 23.10 2.29
CA THR A 85 -13.38 21.76 2.51
C THR A 85 -11.92 21.66 2.07
N VAL A 86 -11.57 22.26 0.94
CA VAL A 86 -10.17 22.30 0.44
C VAL A 86 -9.28 23.05 1.41
N GLU A 87 -9.69 24.21 1.92
CA GLU A 87 -8.90 24.97 2.91
C GLU A 87 -8.78 24.20 4.23
N ASN A 88 -9.88 23.63 4.75
CA ASN A 88 -9.84 22.80 5.94
C ASN A 88 -8.90 21.61 5.81
N LEU A 89 -8.88 20.95 4.63
CA LEU A 89 -7.95 19.85 4.34
C LEU A 89 -6.49 20.31 4.37
N LYS A 90 -6.18 21.50 3.85
CA LYS A 90 -4.81 22.03 3.91
C LYS A 90 -4.35 22.19 5.35
N ASP A 91 -5.22 22.77 6.19
CA ASP A 91 -4.93 22.96 7.61
C ASP A 91 -4.82 21.62 8.36
N ALA A 92 -5.74 20.68 8.09
CA ALA A 92 -5.70 19.35 8.69
C ALA A 92 -4.43 18.56 8.28
N ILE A 93 -4.01 18.62 7.03
CA ILE A 93 -2.77 18.00 6.53
C ILE A 93 -1.55 18.54 7.29
N VAL A 94 -1.47 19.87 7.44
CA VAL A 94 -0.35 20.51 8.14
C VAL A 94 -0.38 20.20 9.64
N SER A 95 -1.56 20.15 10.28
CA SER A 95 -1.71 19.81 11.70
C SER A 95 -1.19 18.41 12.03
N GLN A 96 -1.29 17.47 11.09
CA GLN A 96 -0.78 16.10 11.19
C GLN A 96 0.70 15.97 10.76
N ASN A 97 1.44 17.08 10.69
CA ASN A 97 2.86 17.13 10.31
C ASN A 97 3.16 16.64 8.88
N PHE A 98 2.21 16.77 7.97
CA PHE A 98 2.45 16.58 6.55
C PHE A 98 2.79 17.90 5.88
N ILE A 99 3.52 17.82 4.79
CA ILE A 99 3.82 18.95 3.92
C ILE A 99 2.86 18.89 2.73
N LEU A 100 2.07 19.95 2.54
CA LEU A 100 1.30 20.12 1.32
C LEU A 100 2.27 20.41 0.17
N ILE A 101 2.25 19.56 -0.87
CA ILE A 101 3.14 19.67 -2.00
C ILE A 101 2.51 20.56 -3.07
N ARG A 102 1.26 20.29 -3.43
CA ARG A 102 0.50 21.04 -4.44
C ARG A 102 -0.98 20.71 -4.37
N GLU A 103 -1.77 21.59 -4.95
CA GLU A 103 -3.17 21.43 -5.28
C GLU A 103 -3.34 21.51 -6.79
N ASP A 104 -4.11 20.60 -7.37
CA ASP A 104 -4.42 20.55 -8.79
C ASP A 104 -5.92 20.29 -9.01
N THR A 105 -6.41 20.52 -10.23
CA THR A 105 -7.61 19.86 -10.74
C THR A 105 -7.27 18.44 -11.19
N LEU A 106 -8.24 17.54 -11.27
CA LEU A 106 -8.00 16.18 -11.79
C LEU A 106 -7.56 16.18 -13.26
N GLU A 107 -7.97 17.20 -14.01
CA GLU A 107 -7.62 17.38 -15.43
C GLU A 107 -6.31 18.16 -15.65
N HIS A 108 -5.53 18.41 -14.57
CA HIS A 108 -4.29 19.16 -14.66
C HIS A 108 -3.33 18.60 -15.72
N GLY A 109 -2.94 19.44 -16.66
CA GLY A 109 -2.04 19.07 -17.77
C GLY A 109 -2.72 18.36 -18.94
N LEU A 110 -4.03 18.09 -18.87
CA LEU A 110 -4.82 17.54 -19.97
C LEU A 110 -5.60 18.63 -20.73
N VAL A 111 -6.06 19.65 -20.00
CA VAL A 111 -6.80 20.81 -20.54
C VAL A 111 -6.17 22.11 -20.03
N GLU A 112 -6.51 23.23 -20.66
CA GLU A 112 -6.12 24.56 -20.14
C GLU A 112 -6.82 24.81 -18.78
N GLN A 113 -6.14 25.46 -17.86
CA GLN A 113 -6.62 25.66 -16.48
C GLN A 113 -8.00 26.35 -16.41
N ALA A 114 -8.31 27.22 -17.39
CA ALA A 114 -9.60 27.89 -17.45
C ALA A 114 -10.75 26.99 -17.92
N GLU A 115 -10.44 25.87 -18.54
CA GLU A 115 -11.39 24.87 -19.06
C GLU A 115 -11.55 23.67 -18.13
N ALA A 116 -10.63 23.54 -17.14
CA ALA A 116 -10.64 22.43 -16.20
C ALA A 116 -11.89 22.45 -15.30
N ASP A 117 -12.39 21.28 -14.98
CA ASP A 117 -13.52 21.11 -14.05
C ASP A 117 -13.16 21.67 -12.67
N GLN A 118 -13.93 22.64 -12.21
CA GLN A 118 -13.74 23.31 -10.94
C GLN A 118 -14.47 22.60 -9.78
N THR A 119 -15.24 21.56 -10.05
CA THR A 119 -15.95 20.74 -9.04
C THR A 119 -15.08 19.63 -8.49
N GLU A 120 -13.83 19.52 -8.98
CA GLU A 120 -12.89 18.48 -8.57
C GLU A 120 -11.53 19.09 -8.21
N ARG A 121 -10.98 18.66 -7.08
CA ARG A 121 -9.64 19.03 -6.59
C ARG A 121 -8.88 17.82 -6.15
N ILE A 122 -7.57 17.86 -6.31
CA ILE A 122 -6.65 16.88 -5.76
C ILE A 122 -5.54 17.59 -4.99
N LEU A 123 -5.35 17.22 -3.73
CA LEU A 123 -4.27 17.71 -2.90
C LEU A 123 -3.21 16.62 -2.77
N HIS A 124 -1.97 16.98 -3.03
CA HIS A 124 -0.80 16.12 -2.90
C HIS A 124 -0.01 16.53 -1.66
N PHE A 125 0.28 15.58 -0.79
CA PHE A 125 0.99 15.83 0.46
C PHE A 125 1.93 14.68 0.80
N CYS A 126 2.85 14.91 1.73
CA CYS A 126 3.80 13.90 2.16
C CYS A 126 4.33 14.17 3.56
N ASN A 127 4.62 13.11 4.29
CA ASN A 127 5.45 13.16 5.49
C ASN A 127 6.76 12.42 5.18
N PHE A 128 7.87 13.13 5.13
CA PHE A 128 9.15 12.58 4.71
C PHE A 128 9.69 11.50 5.66
N LYS A 129 9.49 11.64 6.96
CA LYS A 129 9.92 10.61 7.91
C LYS A 129 9.21 9.30 7.62
N PHE A 130 7.89 9.35 7.56
CA PHE A 130 7.05 8.19 7.27
C PHE A 130 7.36 7.57 5.90
N LEU A 131 7.60 8.42 4.91
CA LEU A 131 7.98 8.01 3.57
C LEU A 131 9.27 7.16 3.57
N TYR A 132 10.33 7.65 4.22
CA TYR A 132 11.60 6.96 4.23
C TYR A 132 11.54 5.64 5.00
N GLU A 133 10.82 5.59 6.11
CA GLU A 133 10.60 4.37 6.88
C GLU A 133 9.84 3.33 6.05
N ALA A 134 8.71 3.69 5.43
CA ALA A 134 7.95 2.80 4.58
C ALA A 134 8.74 2.29 3.35
N LEU A 135 9.54 3.16 2.70
CA LEU A 135 10.39 2.77 1.57
C LEU A 135 11.53 1.83 1.96
N GLN A 136 12.02 1.90 3.20
CA GLN A 136 13.01 0.94 3.70
C GLN A 136 12.40 -0.45 3.88
N VAL A 137 11.16 -0.52 4.33
CA VAL A 137 10.41 -1.77 4.49
C VAL A 137 10.03 -2.36 3.14
N ASP A 138 9.44 -1.56 2.25
CA ASP A 138 9.06 -2.01 0.90
C ASP A 138 9.17 -0.87 -0.13
N PRO A 139 10.20 -0.91 -1.02
CA PRO A 139 10.37 0.13 -2.04
C PRO A 139 9.20 0.29 -3.01
N ARG A 140 8.30 -0.71 -3.14
CA ARG A 140 7.14 -0.66 -4.02
C ARG A 140 6.11 0.37 -3.57
N ILE A 141 6.13 0.78 -2.30
CA ILE A 141 5.25 1.83 -1.79
C ILE A 141 5.43 3.15 -2.55
N GLY A 142 6.59 3.36 -3.16
CA GLY A 142 6.88 4.52 -3.99
C GLY A 142 5.90 4.73 -5.16
N MET A 143 5.19 3.68 -5.60
CA MET A 143 4.15 3.78 -6.65
C MET A 143 2.92 4.59 -6.20
N PHE A 144 2.71 4.75 -4.89
CA PHE A 144 1.56 5.44 -4.31
C PHE A 144 1.90 6.82 -3.75
N LEU A 145 3.10 7.28 -4.01
CA LEU A 145 3.58 8.57 -3.52
C LEU A 145 3.59 9.63 -4.65
N PRO A 146 3.39 10.89 -4.34
CA PRO A 146 2.99 11.42 -3.04
C PRO A 146 1.59 10.96 -2.62
N CYS A 147 1.31 10.99 -1.31
CA CYS A 147 -0.03 10.80 -0.78
C CYS A 147 -0.99 11.82 -1.40
N ARG A 148 -2.24 11.46 -1.56
CA ARG A 148 -3.22 12.35 -2.18
C ARG A 148 -4.61 12.15 -1.62
N VAL A 149 -5.38 13.22 -1.63
CA VAL A 149 -6.81 13.25 -1.32
C VAL A 149 -7.52 14.01 -2.43
N THR A 150 -8.67 13.51 -2.85
CA THR A 150 -9.55 14.17 -3.81
C THR A 150 -10.75 14.77 -3.10
N VAL A 151 -11.18 15.93 -3.54
CA VAL A 151 -12.44 16.58 -3.16
C VAL A 151 -13.27 16.70 -4.42
N THR A 152 -14.48 16.16 -4.40
CA THR A 152 -15.40 16.21 -5.54
C THR A 152 -16.76 16.71 -5.08
N GLU A 153 -17.37 17.57 -5.89
CA GLU A 153 -18.75 18.04 -5.68
C GLU A 153 -19.65 17.45 -6.76
N ILE A 154 -20.59 16.59 -6.36
CA ILE A 154 -21.56 15.94 -7.24
C ILE A 154 -22.95 16.14 -6.66
N ASP A 155 -23.89 16.68 -7.44
CA ASP A 155 -25.26 16.94 -7.03
C ASP A 155 -25.39 17.76 -5.72
N GLY A 156 -24.45 18.68 -5.51
CA GLY A 156 -24.42 19.57 -4.33
C GLY A 156 -23.88 18.87 -3.07
N LYS A 157 -23.30 17.70 -3.19
CA LYS A 157 -22.61 16.97 -2.10
C LYS A 157 -21.13 17.01 -2.32
N VAL A 158 -20.40 17.43 -1.31
CA VAL A 158 -18.94 17.47 -1.33
C VAL A 158 -18.40 16.20 -0.66
N MET A 159 -17.64 15.42 -1.42
CA MET A 159 -17.03 14.17 -0.97
C MET A 159 -15.51 14.31 -0.92
N VAL A 160 -14.92 13.88 0.17
CA VAL A 160 -13.46 13.79 0.36
C VAL A 160 -13.07 12.33 0.34
N THR A 161 -12.14 11.96 -0.54
CA THR A 161 -11.77 10.56 -0.75
C THR A 161 -10.26 10.39 -0.82
N THR A 162 -9.72 9.40 -0.12
CA THR A 162 -8.32 8.98 -0.20
C THR A 162 -8.21 7.46 -0.26
N ILE A 163 -7.04 6.96 -0.69
CA ILE A 163 -6.74 5.53 -0.65
C ILE A 163 -6.70 5.03 0.79
N ASN A 164 -7.23 3.84 1.04
CA ASN A 164 -7.06 3.18 2.33
C ASN A 164 -5.67 2.50 2.41
N PRO A 165 -4.76 2.99 3.26
CA PRO A 165 -3.42 2.41 3.37
C PRO A 165 -3.43 0.92 3.75
N VAL A 166 -4.37 0.49 4.58
CA VAL A 166 -4.50 -0.92 4.98
C VAL A 166 -4.80 -1.82 3.78
N TYR A 167 -5.58 -1.33 2.82
CA TYR A 167 -5.81 -2.05 1.57
C TYR A 167 -4.50 -2.23 0.77
N LEU A 168 -3.66 -1.20 0.71
CA LEU A 168 -2.34 -1.28 0.07
C LEU A 168 -1.42 -2.26 0.81
N GLY A 169 -1.36 -2.21 2.14
CA GLY A 169 -0.56 -3.14 2.94
C GLY A 169 -0.86 -4.60 2.62
N ARG A 170 -2.15 -4.91 2.41
CA ARG A 170 -2.58 -6.26 1.98
C ARG A 170 -2.10 -6.63 0.58
N LEU A 171 -2.15 -5.71 -0.38
CA LEU A 171 -1.67 -5.96 -1.74
C LEU A 171 -0.19 -6.33 -1.78
N PHE A 172 0.61 -5.73 -0.89
CA PHE A 172 2.04 -6.02 -0.82
C PHE A 172 2.38 -7.29 -0.04
N ASN A 173 1.44 -7.80 0.77
CA ASN A 173 1.63 -8.98 1.62
C ASN A 173 2.95 -8.92 2.40
N ASN A 174 3.13 -7.82 3.13
CA ASN A 174 4.30 -7.54 3.95
C ASN A 174 3.80 -7.10 5.33
N ASP A 175 3.99 -7.94 6.35
CA ASP A 175 3.45 -7.73 7.69
C ASP A 175 4.02 -6.46 8.36
N GLU A 176 5.30 -6.18 8.16
CA GLU A 176 5.93 -4.98 8.68
C GLU A 176 5.34 -3.72 8.04
N LEU A 177 5.15 -3.73 6.71
CA LEU A 177 4.48 -2.64 6.00
C LEU A 177 3.02 -2.48 6.43
N TYR A 178 2.35 -3.59 6.75
CA TYR A 178 0.96 -3.55 7.19
C TYR A 178 0.76 -2.76 8.48
N GLU A 179 1.67 -2.88 9.45
CA GLU A 179 1.65 -2.10 10.69
C GLU A 179 1.71 -0.60 10.40
N TYR A 180 2.63 -0.17 9.51
CA TYR A 180 2.68 1.22 9.04
C TYR A 180 1.40 1.66 8.34
N CYS A 181 0.76 0.77 7.58
CA CYS A 181 -0.49 1.07 6.88
C CYS A 181 -1.67 1.25 7.85
N VAL A 182 -1.70 0.51 8.96
CA VAL A 182 -2.72 0.69 10.01
C VAL A 182 -2.57 2.06 10.67
N GLU A 183 -1.36 2.42 11.08
CA GLU A 183 -1.06 3.71 11.68
C GLU A 183 -1.39 4.88 10.72
N MET A 184 -1.02 4.74 9.45
CA MET A 184 -1.33 5.72 8.42
C MET A 184 -2.83 5.87 8.16
N LYS A 185 -3.61 4.78 8.25
CA LYS A 185 -5.07 4.84 8.13
C LYS A 185 -5.68 5.73 9.22
N GLU A 186 -5.22 5.61 10.46
CA GLU A 186 -5.70 6.45 11.56
C GLU A 186 -5.43 7.93 11.28
N VAL A 187 -4.21 8.24 10.81
CA VAL A 187 -3.84 9.62 10.46
C VAL A 187 -4.69 10.15 9.29
N TYR A 188 -4.91 9.35 8.24
CA TYR A 188 -5.76 9.78 7.12
C TYR A 188 -7.21 9.99 7.55
N THR A 189 -7.73 9.11 8.41
CA THR A 189 -9.08 9.27 8.98
C THR A 189 -9.19 10.59 9.74
N ALA A 190 -8.23 10.89 10.61
CA ALA A 190 -8.21 12.15 11.36
C ALA A 190 -8.14 13.39 10.44
N ILE A 191 -7.31 13.36 9.38
CA ILE A 191 -7.26 14.44 8.38
C ILE A 191 -8.63 14.66 7.73
N LEU A 192 -9.31 13.58 7.35
CA LEU A 192 -10.62 13.70 6.71
C LEU A 192 -11.68 14.20 7.70
N GLU A 193 -11.70 13.67 8.93
CA GLU A 193 -12.63 14.12 9.99
C GLU A 193 -12.46 15.60 10.30
N ASP A 194 -11.22 16.06 10.52
CA ASP A 194 -10.92 17.46 10.81
C ASP A 194 -11.34 18.40 9.67
N ALA A 195 -11.36 17.92 8.44
CA ALA A 195 -11.70 18.73 7.27
C ALA A 195 -13.19 18.73 6.91
N THR A 196 -13.97 17.75 7.37
CA THR A 196 -15.35 17.53 6.91
C THR A 196 -16.41 17.78 7.98
N LEU A 197 -16.03 17.77 9.26
CA LEU A 197 -16.92 17.94 10.42
C LEU A 197 -16.78 19.32 11.05
#